data_0c35d9ce23ea7bffc10f5622776e1371
#
_entry.id   0c35d9ce23ea7bffc10f5622776e1371
#
_cell.length_a   1.000
_cell.length_b   1.000
_cell.length_c   1.000
_cell.angle_alpha   90.00
_cell.angle_beta   90.00
_cell.angle_gamma   90.00
#
_symmetry.space_group_name_H-M   'P 1'
#
loop_
_entity.id
_entity.type
_entity.pdbx_description
1 polymer ?
#
loop_
_entity_poly.entity_id
_entity_poly.type
_entity_poly.pdbx_seq_one_letter_code
_entity_poly.pdbx_strand_id
1 'polypeptide(L)'
;LKKQFNDIEVRAWGGNALKSYNVKLDKHIKEINFMGFWNVIKNAFQILNNLRQCKQNILDFSPDLILLVDYPGFNLNIAEFASKNNFKTFYYISPKIWAWNSNRIKKIKKYIDKMFIIFPFEKKYYLDRGVDVDYFGNPVLEYISKNKFNKIESEKPIISLLPGSRKQEIKRVLPIMLEVTRLYPNYNFIISATSTLTIDFYQKYIKGYNVNILFDKQYDLLYSSKASI
;
A
#
# COMPACT_ATOMS: atom_id res chain seq x y z
N LEU A 1 -5.84 -2.09 18.60
CA LEU A 1 -5.88 -1.10 19.68
C LEU A 1 -7.29 -0.98 20.27
N LYS A 2 -8.29 -0.48 19.55
CA LYS A 2 -9.67 -0.31 20.10
C LYS A 2 -10.31 -1.59 20.63
N LYS A 3 -9.92 -2.77 20.16
CA LYS A 3 -10.40 -4.06 20.73
C LYS A 3 -9.77 -4.40 22.08
N GLN A 4 -8.64 -3.80 22.42
CA GLN A 4 -7.89 -4.08 23.65
C GLN A 4 -7.99 -2.97 24.68
N PHE A 5 -8.32 -1.75 24.25
CA PHE A 5 -8.39 -0.55 25.09
C PHE A 5 -9.66 0.22 24.78
N ASN A 6 -10.56 0.33 25.74
CA ASN A 6 -11.87 0.97 25.57
C ASN A 6 -11.80 2.50 25.51
N ASP A 7 -10.75 3.10 26.07
CA ASP A 7 -10.61 4.55 26.27
C ASP A 7 -9.77 5.24 25.17
N ILE A 8 -9.53 4.57 24.03
CA ILE A 8 -8.77 5.17 22.95
C ILE A 8 -9.70 5.82 21.93
N GLU A 9 -9.62 7.14 21.82
CA GLU A 9 -10.15 7.85 20.67
C GLU A 9 -9.16 7.80 19.49
N VAL A 10 -9.66 7.44 18.30
CA VAL A 10 -8.84 7.36 17.07
C VAL A 10 -9.50 8.17 15.97
N ARG A 11 -8.75 9.13 15.44
CA ARG A 11 -9.08 9.85 14.21
C ARG A 11 -8.08 9.47 13.13
N ALA A 12 -8.51 9.42 11.87
CA ALA A 12 -7.62 8.94 10.81
C ALA A 12 -7.87 9.61 9.46
N TRP A 13 -6.80 9.68 8.70
CA TRP A 13 -6.81 9.83 7.27
C TRP A 13 -6.57 8.44 6.66
N GLY A 14 -7.59 7.83 6.06
CA GLY A 14 -7.50 6.44 5.66
C GLY A 14 -8.63 5.92 4.79
N GLY A 15 -8.68 4.62 4.60
CA GLY A 15 -9.67 3.94 3.76
C GLY A 15 -10.88 3.41 4.53
N ASN A 16 -11.84 2.85 3.77
CA ASN A 16 -13.09 2.32 4.31
C ASN A 16 -12.90 1.23 5.39
N ALA A 17 -11.81 0.46 5.31
CA ALA A 17 -11.53 -0.57 6.31
C ALA A 17 -11.44 -0.04 7.75
N LEU A 18 -11.09 1.25 7.94
CA LEU A 18 -11.06 1.85 9.27
C LEU A 18 -12.44 2.14 9.83
N LYS A 19 -13.46 2.33 8.98
CA LYS A 19 -14.85 2.58 9.42
C LYS A 19 -15.44 1.38 10.18
N SER A 20 -15.07 0.15 9.79
CA SER A 20 -15.54 -1.06 10.48
C SER A 20 -15.03 -1.18 11.93
N TYR A 21 -14.06 -0.37 12.31
CA TYR A 21 -13.50 -0.30 13.67
C TYR A 21 -13.92 0.95 14.44
N ASN A 22 -15.01 1.64 14.05
CA ASN A 22 -15.48 2.89 14.66
C ASN A 22 -14.42 3.98 14.73
N VAL A 23 -13.55 4.07 13.70
CA VAL A 23 -12.56 5.13 13.57
C VAL A 23 -13.19 6.30 12.81
N LYS A 24 -13.12 7.50 13.39
CA LYS A 24 -13.54 8.73 12.69
C LYS A 24 -12.55 9.05 11.58
N LEU A 25 -13.04 9.06 10.34
CA LEU A 25 -12.23 9.49 9.19
C LEU A 25 -12.36 10.99 8.99
N ASP A 26 -11.27 11.71 9.10
CA ASP A 26 -11.20 13.13 8.78
C ASP A 26 -11.04 13.35 7.27
N LYS A 27 -10.40 12.39 6.59
CA LYS A 27 -10.25 12.39 5.13
C LYS A 27 -10.12 10.98 4.55
N HIS A 28 -10.72 10.76 3.38
CA HIS A 28 -10.64 9.48 2.71
C HIS A 28 -9.37 9.38 1.84
N ILE A 29 -8.70 8.21 1.85
CA ILE A 29 -7.44 7.98 1.14
C ILE A 29 -7.54 8.22 -0.38
N LYS A 30 -8.71 8.03 -0.98
CA LYS A 30 -8.95 8.32 -2.41
C LYS A 30 -8.69 9.79 -2.76
N GLU A 31 -8.85 10.70 -1.80
CA GLU A 31 -8.67 12.14 -1.97
C GLU A 31 -7.20 12.59 -1.83
N ILE A 32 -6.33 11.71 -1.32
CA ILE A 32 -4.91 11.99 -1.04
C ILE A 32 -3.96 11.21 -1.93
N ASN A 33 -4.44 10.22 -2.67
CA ASN A 33 -3.57 9.28 -3.36
C ASN A 33 -3.16 9.79 -4.76
N PHE A 34 -2.17 10.68 -4.78
CA PHE A 34 -1.51 11.16 -6.01
C PHE A 34 -0.20 10.39 -6.20
N MET A 35 -0.26 9.25 -6.90
CA MET A 35 0.93 8.48 -7.23
C MET A 35 1.33 8.67 -8.70
N GLY A 36 2.65 8.75 -8.93
CA GLY A 36 3.28 8.98 -10.22
C GLY A 36 3.77 10.42 -10.39
N PHE A 37 4.98 10.57 -10.97
CA PHE A 37 5.68 11.84 -11.09
C PHE A 37 4.83 12.96 -11.73
N TRP A 38 4.16 12.68 -12.84
CA TRP A 38 3.28 13.63 -13.53
C TRP A 38 2.02 14.00 -12.74
N ASN A 39 1.47 13.05 -11.97
CA ASN A 39 0.32 13.33 -11.12
C ASN A 39 0.71 14.18 -9.90
N VAL A 40 1.91 14.01 -9.38
CA VAL A 40 2.42 14.85 -8.28
C VAL A 40 2.61 16.30 -8.75
N ILE A 41 3.17 16.53 -9.93
CA ILE A 41 3.33 17.88 -10.47
C ILE A 41 1.98 18.54 -10.74
N LYS A 42 1.07 17.83 -11.41
CA LYS A 42 -0.28 18.37 -11.73
C LYS A 42 -1.12 18.66 -10.48
N ASN A 43 -0.90 17.94 -9.40
CA ASN A 43 -1.68 18.06 -8.17
C ASN A 43 -0.88 18.66 -7.00
N ALA A 44 0.24 19.33 -7.27
CA ALA A 44 1.11 19.92 -6.24
C ALA A 44 0.32 20.83 -5.27
N PHE A 45 -0.57 21.66 -5.79
CA PHE A 45 -1.42 22.53 -4.99
C PHE A 45 -2.35 21.73 -4.04
N GLN A 46 -2.94 20.65 -4.53
CA GLN A 46 -3.81 19.78 -3.72
C GLN A 46 -3.01 19.01 -2.66
N ILE A 47 -1.79 18.59 -2.97
CA ILE A 47 -0.89 17.96 -1.99
C ILE A 47 -0.54 18.95 -0.87
N LEU A 48 -0.22 20.19 -1.21
CA LEU A 48 0.05 21.24 -0.22
C LEU A 48 -1.18 21.56 0.63
N ASN A 49 -2.36 21.63 0.02
CA ASN A 49 -3.62 21.84 0.75
C ASN A 49 -3.91 20.66 1.70
N ASN A 50 -3.72 19.44 1.23
CA ASN A 50 -3.85 18.25 2.08
C ASN A 50 -2.86 18.26 3.26
N LEU A 51 -1.60 18.69 3.05
CA LEU A 51 -0.65 18.84 4.14
C LEU A 51 -1.11 19.88 5.15
N ARG A 52 -1.61 21.04 4.70
CA ARG A 52 -2.15 22.08 5.58
C ARG A 52 -3.34 21.56 6.39
N GLN A 53 -4.29 20.90 5.74
CA GLN A 53 -5.47 20.34 6.40
C GLN A 53 -5.09 19.25 7.43
N CYS A 54 -4.16 18.35 7.09
CA CYS A 54 -3.70 17.31 8.02
C CYS A 54 -3.05 17.93 9.25
N LYS A 55 -2.20 18.95 9.08
CA LYS A 55 -1.57 19.68 10.17
C LYS A 55 -2.61 20.35 11.07
N GLN A 56 -3.63 20.99 10.47
CA GLN A 56 -4.71 21.62 11.24
C GLN A 56 -5.51 20.57 12.03
N ASN A 57 -5.86 19.44 11.40
CA ASN A 57 -6.56 18.34 12.10
C ASN A 57 -5.75 17.79 13.28
N ILE A 58 -4.42 17.73 13.18
CA ILE A 58 -3.54 17.31 14.27
C ILE A 58 -3.59 18.33 15.42
N LEU A 59 -3.53 19.63 15.13
CA LEU A 59 -3.61 20.67 16.14
C LEU A 59 -4.96 20.66 16.84
N ASP A 60 -6.06 20.57 16.08
CA ASP A 60 -7.43 20.59 16.60
C ASP A 60 -7.75 19.36 17.46
N PHE A 61 -7.16 18.21 17.13
CA PHE A 61 -7.35 16.96 17.88
C PHE A 61 -6.40 16.82 19.04
N SER A 62 -5.20 17.42 18.93
CA SER A 62 -4.13 17.33 19.92
C SER A 62 -3.85 15.90 20.41
N PRO A 63 -3.47 14.98 19.51
CA PRO A 63 -3.30 13.57 19.88
C PRO A 63 -2.07 13.34 20.75
N ASP A 64 -2.12 12.37 21.68
CA ASP A 64 -0.96 11.88 22.43
C ASP A 64 0.07 11.18 21.53
N LEU A 65 -0.39 10.60 20.42
CA LEU A 65 0.44 9.85 19.48
C LEU A 65 -0.07 9.98 18.04
N ILE A 66 0.85 10.25 17.12
CA ILE A 66 0.61 10.20 15.69
C ILE A 66 1.23 8.93 15.12
N LEU A 67 0.42 8.04 14.53
CA LEU A 67 0.89 6.86 13.82
C LEU A 67 0.88 7.10 12.31
N LEU A 68 2.06 7.21 11.73
CA LEU A 68 2.26 7.35 10.30
C LEU A 68 2.39 5.96 9.65
N VAL A 69 1.68 5.72 8.56
CA VAL A 69 1.71 4.42 7.87
C VAL A 69 2.14 4.62 6.43
N ASP A 70 3.29 4.03 6.03
CA ASP A 70 3.84 4.11 4.66
C ASP A 70 3.85 5.57 4.11
N TYR A 71 3.66 5.77 2.81
CA TYR A 71 3.51 7.05 2.09
C TYR A 71 4.54 8.14 2.49
N PRO A 72 5.84 7.86 2.35
CA PRO A 72 6.90 8.69 2.94
C PRO A 72 6.97 10.12 2.38
N GLY A 73 6.51 10.35 1.15
CA GLY A 73 6.48 11.69 0.56
C GLY A 73 5.59 12.68 1.33
N PHE A 74 4.50 12.20 1.90
CA PHE A 74 3.58 12.97 2.71
C PHE A 74 3.94 12.87 4.20
N ASN A 75 4.08 11.66 4.69
CA ASN A 75 4.22 11.37 6.11
C ASN A 75 5.49 11.94 6.75
N LEU A 76 6.63 12.03 6.03
CA LEU A 76 7.83 12.66 6.56
C LEU A 76 7.70 14.20 6.72
N ASN A 77 6.78 14.84 5.98
CA ASN A 77 6.47 16.26 6.22
C ASN A 77 5.54 16.45 7.42
N ILE A 78 4.64 15.49 7.67
CA ILE A 78 3.82 15.47 8.88
C ILE A 78 4.69 15.16 10.10
N ALA A 79 5.65 14.21 10.02
CA ALA A 79 6.59 13.93 11.09
C ALA A 79 7.42 15.15 11.49
N GLU A 80 7.93 15.89 10.50
CA GLU A 80 8.66 17.14 10.76
C GLU A 80 7.79 18.18 11.48
N PHE A 81 6.55 18.33 11.06
CA PHE A 81 5.59 19.24 11.71
C PHE A 81 5.25 18.76 13.14
N ALA A 82 4.97 17.48 13.31
CA ALA A 82 4.65 16.87 14.61
C ALA A 82 5.77 17.08 15.62
N SER A 83 7.01 16.77 15.23
CA SER A 83 8.19 16.96 16.07
C SER A 83 8.39 18.43 16.48
N LYS A 84 8.17 19.39 15.58
CA LYS A 84 8.27 20.82 15.88
C LYS A 84 7.17 21.33 16.84
N ASN A 85 6.09 20.58 16.98
CA ASN A 85 4.96 20.89 17.86
C ASN A 85 4.88 19.94 19.07
N ASN A 86 5.95 19.20 19.35
CA ASN A 86 6.10 18.26 20.47
C ASN A 86 5.10 17.09 20.48
N PHE A 87 4.55 16.71 19.34
CA PHE A 87 3.74 15.50 19.19
C PHE A 87 4.63 14.28 19.01
N LYS A 88 4.33 13.21 19.72
CA LYS A 88 4.99 11.92 19.60
C LYS A 88 4.62 11.25 18.28
N THR A 89 5.61 10.73 17.56
CA THR A 89 5.41 10.19 16.20
C THR A 89 5.98 8.78 16.08
N PHE A 90 5.10 7.82 15.77
CA PHE A 90 5.48 6.46 15.40
C PHE A 90 5.30 6.27 13.89
N TYR A 91 6.15 5.44 13.30
CA TYR A 91 6.08 5.15 11.87
C TYR A 91 5.99 3.65 11.63
N TYR A 92 4.93 3.20 11.00
CA TYR A 92 4.71 1.80 10.62
C TYR A 92 4.82 1.64 9.10
N ILE A 93 5.42 0.57 8.65
CA ILE A 93 5.81 0.30 7.24
C ILE A 93 6.84 1.34 6.79
N SER A 94 8.08 1.12 7.22
CA SER A 94 9.22 2.01 6.98
C SER A 94 9.37 2.46 5.53
N PRO A 95 9.82 3.68 5.27
CA PRO A 95 10.21 4.10 3.93
C PRO A 95 11.30 3.20 3.37
N LYS A 96 11.11 2.68 2.15
CA LYS A 96 12.09 1.80 1.47
C LYS A 96 13.31 2.58 0.98
N ILE A 97 14.02 3.23 1.92
CA ILE A 97 15.18 4.09 1.61
C ILE A 97 16.41 3.30 1.13
N TRP A 98 16.41 1.99 1.33
CA TRP A 98 17.39 1.06 0.78
C TRP A 98 17.23 0.87 -0.74
N ALA A 99 16.03 1.07 -1.28
CA ALA A 99 15.74 0.97 -2.70
C ALA A 99 15.96 2.31 -3.42
N TRP A 100 15.61 3.43 -2.80
CA TRP A 100 15.81 4.76 -3.38
C TRP A 100 15.66 5.87 -2.33
N ASN A 101 16.26 7.05 -2.61
CA ASN A 101 16.18 8.26 -1.77
C ASN A 101 16.66 8.03 -0.31
N SER A 102 17.87 7.50 -0.18
CA SER A 102 18.53 7.25 1.11
C SER A 102 18.68 8.52 1.99
N ASN A 103 18.65 9.72 1.40
CA ASN A 103 18.71 10.98 2.14
C ASN A 103 17.56 11.18 3.14
N ARG A 104 16.45 10.45 2.97
CA ARG A 104 15.33 10.44 3.93
C ARG A 104 15.73 9.98 5.32
N ILE A 105 16.83 9.25 5.46
CA ILE A 105 17.37 8.83 6.76
C ILE A 105 17.57 10.00 7.73
N LYS A 106 17.97 11.17 7.22
CA LYS A 106 18.17 12.38 8.04
C LYS A 106 16.87 12.85 8.69
N LYS A 107 15.76 12.84 7.95
CA LYS A 107 14.43 13.20 8.48
C LYS A 107 13.92 12.14 9.43
N ILE A 108 14.11 10.87 9.12
CA ILE A 108 13.73 9.75 9.98
C ILE A 108 14.39 9.89 11.36
N LYS A 109 15.72 10.00 11.39
CA LYS A 109 16.48 10.20 12.64
C LYS A 109 16.02 11.39 13.47
N LYS A 110 15.63 12.46 12.79
CA LYS A 110 15.34 13.73 13.48
C LYS A 110 13.91 13.82 13.98
N TYR A 111 12.94 13.17 13.31
CA TYR A 111 11.53 13.47 13.49
C TYR A 111 10.66 12.24 13.83
N ILE A 112 11.23 11.02 13.87
CA ILE A 112 10.49 9.80 14.19
C ILE A 112 10.97 9.27 15.53
N ASP A 113 10.07 9.15 16.50
CA ASP A 113 10.40 8.63 17.83
C ASP A 113 10.54 7.12 17.83
N LYS A 114 9.70 6.42 17.03
CA LYS A 114 9.76 4.97 16.92
C LYS A 114 9.35 4.50 15.53
N MET A 115 10.09 3.52 14.98
CA MET A 115 9.83 2.98 13.66
C MET A 115 9.65 1.47 13.70
N PHE A 116 8.61 1.00 12.98
CA PHE A 116 8.28 -0.41 12.81
C PHE A 116 8.47 -0.81 11.36
N ILE A 117 9.37 -1.76 11.17
CA ILE A 117 9.72 -2.32 9.86
C ILE A 117 8.90 -3.57 9.55
N ILE A 118 8.77 -3.92 8.28
CA ILE A 118 8.02 -5.10 7.82
C ILE A 118 8.90 -6.17 7.15
N PHE A 119 10.18 -5.86 6.90
CA PHE A 119 11.14 -6.83 6.38
C PHE A 119 12.30 -7.01 7.36
N PRO A 120 12.67 -8.25 7.72
CA PRO A 120 13.75 -8.51 8.69
C PRO A 120 15.10 -7.89 8.32
N PHE A 121 15.44 -7.87 7.04
CA PHE A 121 16.70 -7.30 6.55
C PHE A 121 16.81 -5.78 6.76
N GLU A 122 15.70 -5.08 6.87
CA GLU A 122 15.67 -3.63 7.13
C GLU A 122 16.28 -3.30 8.49
N LYS A 123 16.20 -4.22 9.46
CA LYS A 123 16.75 -3.99 10.82
C LYS A 123 18.22 -3.64 10.76
N LYS A 124 19.03 -4.47 10.09
CA LYS A 124 20.47 -4.20 9.92
C LYS A 124 20.70 -2.89 9.15
N TYR A 125 19.94 -2.66 8.09
CA TYR A 125 20.08 -1.47 7.25
C TYR A 125 19.90 -0.16 8.05
N TYR A 126 18.88 -0.12 8.93
CA TYR A 126 18.58 1.05 9.75
C TYR A 126 19.55 1.19 10.92
N LEU A 127 19.90 0.10 11.59
CA LEU A 127 20.88 0.10 12.70
C LEU A 127 22.25 0.59 12.24
N ASP A 128 22.76 0.13 11.11
CA ASP A 128 24.03 0.59 10.52
C ASP A 128 24.04 2.11 10.23
N ARG A 129 22.86 2.71 10.17
CA ARG A 129 22.64 4.16 9.98
C ARG A 129 22.24 4.88 11.25
N GLY A 130 22.31 4.22 12.40
CA GLY A 130 22.00 4.76 13.73
C GLY A 130 20.52 5.11 13.90
N VAL A 131 19.62 4.31 13.35
CA VAL A 131 18.18 4.34 13.63
C VAL A 131 17.78 3.00 14.23
N ASP A 132 17.28 3.05 15.48
CA ASP A 132 16.70 1.87 16.11
C ASP A 132 15.30 1.60 15.54
N VAL A 133 15.02 0.32 15.26
CA VAL A 133 13.75 -0.11 14.63
C VAL A 133 13.28 -1.44 15.20
N ASP A 134 11.97 -1.59 15.32
CA ASP A 134 11.33 -2.83 15.76
C ASP A 134 10.73 -3.59 14.57
N TYR A 135 10.86 -4.91 14.62
CA TYR A 135 10.22 -5.83 13.67
C TYR A 135 9.20 -6.71 14.40
N PHE A 136 7.93 -6.55 14.06
CA PHE A 136 6.82 -7.33 14.61
C PHE A 136 6.12 -8.22 13.56
N GLY A 137 6.78 -8.46 12.44
CA GLY A 137 6.23 -9.25 11.35
C GLY A 137 5.77 -8.41 10.15
N ASN A 138 5.30 -9.13 9.14
CA ASN A 138 4.78 -8.52 7.91
C ASN A 138 3.26 -8.65 7.88
N PRO A 139 2.49 -7.56 7.71
CA PRO A 139 1.03 -7.59 7.72
C PRO A 139 0.43 -8.47 6.61
N VAL A 140 1.12 -8.64 5.49
CA VAL A 140 0.68 -9.54 4.41
C VAL A 140 0.80 -10.99 4.86
N LEU A 141 1.91 -11.37 5.50
CA LEU A 141 2.09 -12.74 6.04
C LEU A 141 1.06 -13.03 7.14
N GLU A 142 0.82 -12.06 8.02
CA GLU A 142 -0.22 -12.17 9.05
C GLU A 142 -1.62 -12.36 8.42
N TYR A 143 -1.94 -11.60 7.38
CA TYR A 143 -3.19 -11.76 6.65
C TYR A 143 -3.30 -13.16 6.04
N ILE A 144 -2.25 -13.65 5.38
CA ILE A 144 -2.22 -14.97 4.76
C ILE A 144 -2.40 -16.08 5.81
N SER A 145 -1.74 -15.97 6.96
CA SER A 145 -1.82 -16.99 8.02
C SER A 145 -3.18 -17.06 8.73
N LYS A 146 -3.92 -15.95 8.75
CA LYS A 146 -5.23 -15.84 9.44
C LYS A 146 -6.44 -16.11 8.53
N ASN A 147 -6.24 -16.17 7.21
CA ASN A 147 -7.32 -16.35 6.25
C ASN A 147 -7.20 -17.68 5.52
N LYS A 148 -8.35 -18.25 5.17
CA LYS A 148 -8.47 -19.37 4.26
C LYS A 148 -8.76 -18.85 2.86
N PHE A 149 -8.15 -19.46 1.85
CA PHE A 149 -8.36 -19.10 0.46
C PHE A 149 -9.09 -20.21 -0.27
N ASN A 150 -9.97 -19.82 -1.20
CA ASN A 150 -10.74 -20.77 -1.97
C ASN A 150 -9.93 -21.22 -3.19
N LYS A 151 -9.96 -22.53 -3.43
CA LYS A 151 -9.39 -23.07 -4.65
C LYS A 151 -10.26 -22.73 -5.84
N ILE A 152 -9.63 -22.27 -6.92
CA ILE A 152 -10.28 -22.02 -8.20
C ILE A 152 -10.13 -23.28 -9.03
N GLU A 153 -11.26 -23.90 -9.39
CA GLU A 153 -11.27 -25.07 -10.26
C GLU A 153 -10.96 -24.69 -11.70
N SER A 154 -10.12 -25.49 -12.35
CA SER A 154 -9.73 -25.28 -13.75
C SER A 154 -9.26 -26.60 -14.35
N GLU A 155 -9.67 -26.90 -15.58
CA GLU A 155 -9.22 -28.07 -16.32
C GLU A 155 -7.73 -28.06 -16.64
N LYS A 156 -7.18 -26.86 -16.87
CA LYS A 156 -5.75 -26.65 -17.14
C LYS A 156 -5.08 -26.01 -15.93
N PRO A 157 -3.78 -26.27 -15.70
CA PRO A 157 -3.05 -25.58 -14.66
C PRO A 157 -3.10 -24.06 -14.84
N ILE A 158 -3.37 -23.34 -13.76
CA ILE A 158 -3.52 -21.88 -13.76
C ILE A 158 -2.16 -21.20 -13.71
N ILE A 159 -1.98 -20.19 -14.55
CA ILE A 159 -0.91 -19.17 -14.41
C ILE A 159 -1.59 -17.82 -14.16
N SER A 160 -1.28 -17.20 -13.03
CA SER A 160 -1.81 -15.87 -12.72
C SER A 160 -0.97 -14.78 -13.37
N LEU A 161 -1.66 -13.80 -13.96
CA LEU A 161 -1.06 -12.56 -14.45
C LEU A 161 -1.33 -11.45 -13.45
N LEU A 162 -0.26 -10.84 -12.91
CA LEU A 162 -0.31 -9.82 -11.87
C LEU A 162 0.17 -8.45 -12.40
N PRO A 163 -0.60 -7.80 -13.30
CA PRO A 163 -0.15 -6.58 -14.00
C PRO A 163 -0.10 -5.34 -13.11
N GLY A 164 -0.40 -5.49 -11.82
CA GLY A 164 -0.49 -4.40 -10.85
C GLY A 164 -1.92 -3.91 -10.61
N SER A 165 -2.04 -2.90 -9.76
CA SER A 165 -3.33 -2.34 -9.34
C SER A 165 -3.60 -0.94 -9.90
N ARG A 166 -2.64 -0.33 -10.59
CA ARG A 166 -2.75 1.03 -11.09
C ARG A 166 -2.88 1.06 -12.61
N LYS A 167 -3.74 1.94 -13.09
CA LYS A 167 -4.00 2.11 -14.52
C LYS A 167 -2.73 2.24 -15.38
N GLN A 168 -1.72 2.96 -14.90
CA GLN A 168 -0.46 3.16 -15.62
C GLN A 168 0.42 1.90 -15.64
N GLU A 169 0.46 1.16 -14.53
CA GLU A 169 1.17 -0.11 -14.42
C GLU A 169 0.58 -1.13 -15.39
N ILE A 170 -0.74 -1.33 -15.30
CA ILE A 170 -1.48 -2.28 -16.15
C ILE A 170 -1.31 -1.95 -17.64
N LYS A 171 -1.44 -0.69 -18.03
CA LYS A 171 -1.22 -0.25 -19.42
C LYS A 171 0.16 -0.64 -19.96
N ARG A 172 1.17 -0.62 -19.10
CA ARG A 172 2.54 -0.89 -19.51
C ARG A 172 2.88 -2.38 -19.47
N VAL A 173 2.38 -3.10 -18.48
CA VAL A 173 2.83 -4.47 -18.17
C VAL A 173 1.91 -5.50 -18.78
N LEU A 174 0.58 -5.31 -18.75
CA LEU A 174 -0.38 -6.30 -19.21
C LEU A 174 -0.19 -6.69 -20.69
N PRO A 175 0.07 -5.79 -21.65
CA PRO A 175 0.31 -6.20 -23.05
C PRO A 175 1.49 -7.16 -23.20
N ILE A 176 2.56 -6.96 -22.42
CA ILE A 176 3.75 -7.82 -22.47
C ILE A 176 3.42 -9.21 -21.89
N MET A 177 2.68 -9.25 -20.78
CA MET A 177 2.25 -10.51 -20.17
C MET A 177 1.33 -11.32 -21.10
N LEU A 178 0.47 -10.65 -21.87
CA LEU A 178 -0.44 -11.32 -22.79
C LEU A 178 0.28 -12.03 -23.92
N GLU A 179 1.40 -11.52 -24.41
CA GLU A 179 2.19 -12.23 -25.44
C GLU A 179 2.70 -13.59 -24.96
N VAL A 180 3.01 -13.71 -23.66
CA VAL A 180 3.44 -14.99 -23.06
C VAL A 180 2.33 -16.05 -23.15
N THR A 181 1.07 -15.64 -23.08
CA THR A 181 -0.07 -16.59 -23.11
C THR A 181 -0.16 -17.38 -24.42
N ARG A 182 0.31 -16.81 -25.52
CA ARG A 182 0.34 -17.46 -26.84
C ARG A 182 1.36 -18.59 -26.92
N LEU A 183 2.41 -18.51 -26.12
CA LEU A 183 3.50 -19.49 -26.11
C LEU A 183 3.16 -20.75 -25.29
N TYR A 184 2.15 -20.66 -24.42
CA TYR A 184 1.79 -21.71 -23.48
C TYR A 184 0.30 -22.07 -23.50
N PRO A 185 -0.26 -22.60 -24.59
CA PRO A 185 -1.70 -22.84 -24.75
C PRO A 185 -2.26 -23.93 -23.82
N ASN A 186 -1.39 -24.71 -23.19
CA ASN A 186 -1.78 -25.77 -22.26
C ASN A 186 -2.06 -25.27 -20.84
N TYR A 187 -1.96 -23.95 -20.60
CA TYR A 187 -2.26 -23.33 -19.31
C TYR A 187 -3.50 -22.44 -19.40
N ASN A 188 -4.19 -22.29 -18.29
CA ASN A 188 -5.26 -21.32 -18.12
C ASN A 188 -4.68 -20.04 -17.52
N PHE A 189 -4.66 -18.96 -18.28
CA PHE A 189 -4.16 -17.67 -17.82
C PHE A 189 -5.29 -16.83 -17.25
N ILE A 190 -5.11 -16.37 -16.00
CA ILE A 190 -6.10 -15.55 -15.30
C ILE A 190 -5.45 -14.24 -14.83
N ILE A 191 -6.05 -13.14 -15.24
CA ILE A 191 -5.62 -11.79 -14.84
C ILE A 191 -6.19 -11.47 -13.46
N SER A 192 -5.32 -11.12 -12.51
CA SER A 192 -5.72 -10.52 -11.24
C SER A 192 -6.09 -9.06 -11.48
N ALA A 193 -7.38 -8.77 -11.49
CA ALA A 193 -7.93 -7.45 -11.72
C ALA A 193 -8.38 -6.78 -10.42
N THR A 194 -8.39 -5.45 -10.41
CA THR A 194 -8.91 -4.65 -9.29
C THR A 194 -10.21 -3.96 -9.68
N SER A 195 -11.20 -3.97 -8.78
CA SER A 195 -12.49 -3.27 -8.96
C SER A 195 -12.38 -1.73 -8.97
N THR A 196 -11.18 -1.19 -8.73
CA THR A 196 -10.92 0.24 -8.94
C THR A 196 -10.94 0.63 -10.42
N LEU A 197 -10.88 -0.36 -11.33
CA LEU A 197 -10.95 -0.20 -12.78
C LEU A 197 -12.10 -1.05 -13.33
N THR A 198 -12.73 -0.55 -14.39
CA THR A 198 -13.87 -1.23 -15.04
C THR A 198 -13.41 -2.41 -15.90
N ILE A 199 -14.31 -3.35 -16.14
CA ILE A 199 -14.05 -4.48 -17.05
C ILE A 199 -13.65 -3.98 -18.46
N ASP A 200 -14.28 -2.92 -18.96
CA ASP A 200 -13.99 -2.33 -20.29
C ASP A 200 -12.55 -1.85 -20.41
N PHE A 201 -11.94 -1.44 -19.28
CA PHE A 201 -10.53 -1.07 -19.27
C PHE A 201 -9.63 -2.26 -19.64
N TYR A 202 -9.92 -3.44 -19.10
CA TYR A 202 -9.16 -4.67 -19.39
C TYR A 202 -9.48 -5.24 -20.76
N GLN A 203 -10.74 -5.21 -21.18
CA GLN A 203 -11.19 -5.73 -22.47
C GLN A 203 -10.44 -5.14 -23.67
N LYS A 204 -9.99 -3.89 -23.55
CA LYS A 204 -9.18 -3.23 -24.60
C LYS A 204 -7.85 -3.96 -24.89
N TYR A 205 -7.32 -4.69 -23.93
CA TYR A 205 -6.03 -5.38 -24.03
C TYR A 205 -6.19 -6.85 -24.37
N ILE A 206 -7.23 -7.50 -23.85
CA ILE A 206 -7.38 -8.96 -23.93
C ILE A 206 -8.03 -9.45 -25.23
N LYS A 207 -8.48 -8.54 -26.08
CA LYS A 207 -9.10 -8.91 -27.37
C LYS A 207 -8.12 -9.76 -28.19
N GLY A 208 -8.54 -11.00 -28.55
CA GLY A 208 -7.71 -11.95 -29.30
C GLY A 208 -6.74 -12.79 -28.45
N TYR A 209 -6.86 -12.73 -27.11
CA TYR A 209 -6.15 -13.59 -26.17
C TYR A 209 -7.12 -14.51 -25.44
N ASN A 210 -6.72 -15.75 -25.21
CA ASN A 210 -7.48 -16.71 -24.41
C ASN A 210 -7.09 -16.57 -22.93
N VAL A 211 -7.69 -15.59 -22.26
CA VAL A 211 -7.41 -15.26 -20.84
C VAL A 211 -8.72 -14.95 -20.12
N ASN A 212 -8.75 -15.30 -18.84
CA ASN A 212 -9.85 -14.97 -17.94
C ASN A 212 -9.46 -13.76 -17.04
N ILE A 213 -10.46 -13.09 -16.47
CA ILE A 213 -10.26 -11.98 -15.53
C ILE A 213 -10.96 -12.31 -14.23
N LEU A 214 -10.26 -12.09 -13.11
CA LEU A 214 -10.81 -12.29 -11.78
C LEU A 214 -10.59 -11.03 -10.93
N PHE A 215 -11.69 -10.42 -10.47
CA PHE A 215 -11.65 -9.19 -9.70
C PHE A 215 -11.52 -9.44 -8.20
N ASP A 216 -10.59 -8.71 -7.55
CA ASP A 216 -10.39 -8.62 -6.08
C ASP A 216 -10.24 -9.97 -5.36
N LYS A 217 -9.79 -11.00 -6.07
CA LYS A 217 -9.53 -12.35 -5.53
C LYS A 217 -8.09 -12.78 -5.75
N GLN A 218 -7.16 -11.87 -5.63
CA GLN A 218 -5.74 -12.13 -5.88
C GLN A 218 -5.17 -13.27 -5.03
N TYR A 219 -5.63 -13.42 -3.78
CA TYR A 219 -5.13 -14.48 -2.90
C TYR A 219 -5.70 -15.86 -3.26
N ASP A 220 -7.00 -15.96 -3.61
CA ASP A 220 -7.60 -17.19 -4.11
C ASP A 220 -6.91 -17.62 -5.42
N LEU A 221 -6.64 -16.64 -6.29
CA LEU A 221 -5.95 -16.87 -7.56
C LEU A 221 -4.51 -17.35 -7.33
N LEU A 222 -3.73 -16.68 -6.48
CA LEU A 222 -2.36 -17.09 -6.15
C LEU A 222 -2.31 -18.46 -5.51
N TYR A 223 -3.25 -18.75 -4.60
CA TYR A 223 -3.36 -20.05 -3.94
C TYR A 223 -3.64 -21.19 -4.95
N SER A 224 -4.36 -20.92 -6.03
CA SER A 224 -4.76 -21.88 -7.06
C SER A 224 -3.76 -21.97 -8.22
N SER A 225 -2.81 -21.05 -8.30
CA SER A 225 -1.91 -20.95 -9.45
C SER A 225 -0.68 -21.84 -9.30
N LYS A 226 -0.29 -22.49 -10.42
CA LYS A 226 0.97 -23.21 -10.53
C LYS A 226 2.16 -22.26 -10.61
N ALA A 227 1.97 -21.11 -11.22
CA ALA A 227 2.97 -20.05 -11.36
C ALA A 227 2.28 -18.67 -11.48
N SER A 228 3.06 -17.60 -11.33
CA SER A 228 2.61 -16.22 -11.47
C SER A 228 3.62 -15.41 -12.29
N ILE A 229 3.12 -14.48 -13.09
CA ILE A 229 3.92 -13.53 -13.86
C ILE A 229 3.56 -12.12 -13.40
#